data_ce39256577ea4e03491a4bb5d39cb883
#
_entry.id   ce39256577ea4e03491a4bb5d39cb883
#
_cell.length_a   1.000
_cell.length_b   1.000
_cell.length_c   1.000
_cell.angle_alpha   90.00
_cell.angle_beta   90.00
_cell.angle_gamma   90.00
#
_symmetry.space_group_name_H-M   'P 1'
#
loop_
_entity.id
_entity.type
_entity.pdbx_description
1 polymer ?
#
loop_
_entity_poly.entity_id
_entity_poly.type
_entity_poly.pdbx_seq_one_letter_code
_entity_poly.pdbx_strand_id
1 'polypeptide(L)'
;MVLLLNIQGLDEAHDIVLPYSWPLPAFTGPPIPNSPACKESQYCHAMVHRLEGPNLGELGMYGYDNACFWFGKTGYHHLFPKVLKRCTEIAENYEDGKTYLSYISKEAWNPDDFTMLCKKAIANNDKELWKYCNEVTNMEWHLLFQECNKITNSVR
;
A
#
# COMPACT_ATOMS: atom_id res chain seq x y z
N MET A 1 -3.63 -3.07 -13.24
CA MET A 1 -3.32 -3.28 -11.81
C MET A 1 -3.87 -2.16 -10.93
N VAL A 2 -3.27 -0.97 -10.86
CA VAL A 2 -3.74 0.12 -9.97
C VAL A 2 -5.21 0.51 -10.19
N LEU A 3 -5.74 0.43 -11.42
CA LEU A 3 -7.14 0.66 -11.72
C LEU A 3 -8.07 -0.40 -11.10
N LEU A 4 -7.64 -1.66 -11.01
CA LEU A 4 -8.44 -2.74 -10.42
C LEU A 4 -8.70 -2.53 -8.94
N LEU A 5 -7.77 -1.92 -8.23
CA LEU A 5 -7.89 -1.64 -6.81
C LEU A 5 -8.94 -0.56 -6.50
N ASN A 6 -9.14 0.40 -7.41
CA ASN A 6 -10.22 1.38 -7.28
C ASN A 6 -11.62 0.80 -7.49
N ILE A 7 -11.74 -0.39 -8.10
CA ILE A 7 -12.99 -1.07 -8.38
C ILE A 7 -13.17 -2.38 -7.60
N GLN A 8 -12.45 -2.53 -6.49
CA GLN A 8 -12.49 -3.70 -5.61
C GLN A 8 -12.00 -5.02 -6.24
N GLY A 9 -11.22 -4.94 -7.33
CA GLY A 9 -10.55 -6.09 -7.95
C GLY A 9 -9.26 -6.48 -7.21
N LEU A 10 -9.33 -6.83 -5.93
CA LEU A 10 -8.15 -7.13 -5.12
C LEU A 10 -7.46 -8.42 -5.59
N ASP A 11 -8.22 -9.47 -5.87
CA ASP A 11 -7.69 -10.77 -6.31
C ASP A 11 -6.99 -10.62 -7.67
N GLU A 12 -7.61 -9.94 -8.62
CA GLU A 12 -7.02 -9.68 -9.94
C GLU A 12 -5.77 -8.79 -9.83
N ALA A 13 -5.78 -7.82 -8.92
CA ALA A 13 -4.62 -6.98 -8.68
C ALA A 13 -3.47 -7.77 -8.07
N HIS A 14 -3.77 -8.64 -7.11
CA HIS A 14 -2.83 -9.57 -6.50
C HIS A 14 -2.18 -10.48 -7.55
N ASP A 15 -2.98 -11.14 -8.38
CA ASP A 15 -2.51 -12.05 -9.42
C ASP A 15 -1.60 -11.38 -10.45
N ILE A 16 -1.89 -10.12 -10.80
CA ILE A 16 -1.07 -9.35 -11.73
C ILE A 16 0.30 -9.00 -11.13
N VAL A 17 0.37 -8.66 -9.83
CA VAL A 17 1.65 -8.25 -9.21
C VAL A 17 2.52 -9.43 -8.79
N LEU A 18 1.93 -10.58 -8.53
CA LEU A 18 2.61 -11.72 -7.96
C LEU A 18 3.84 -12.17 -8.75
N PRO A 19 3.81 -12.33 -10.09
CA PRO A 19 4.99 -12.72 -10.86
C PRO A 19 6.15 -11.73 -10.82
N TYR A 20 5.87 -10.44 -10.57
CA TYR A 20 6.87 -9.37 -10.50
C TYR A 20 7.42 -9.17 -9.09
N SER A 21 6.64 -9.49 -8.06
CA SER A 21 6.96 -9.24 -6.66
C SER A 21 7.53 -10.45 -5.94
N TRP A 22 7.20 -11.68 -6.38
CA TRP A 22 7.56 -12.93 -5.75
C TRP A 22 8.60 -13.71 -6.55
N PRO A 23 9.68 -14.20 -5.92
CA PRO A 23 10.81 -14.83 -6.65
C PRO A 23 10.60 -16.30 -7.00
N LEU A 24 9.51 -16.91 -6.57
CA LEU A 24 9.22 -18.33 -6.80
C LEU A 24 8.02 -18.49 -7.74
N PRO A 25 7.93 -19.63 -8.48
CA PRO A 25 6.74 -19.96 -9.24
C PRO A 25 5.50 -19.98 -8.34
N ALA A 26 4.41 -19.37 -8.82
CA ALA A 26 3.11 -19.33 -8.18
C ALA A 26 2.03 -19.79 -9.15
N PHE A 27 0.79 -19.87 -8.69
CA PHE A 27 -0.34 -20.27 -9.56
C PHE A 27 -0.56 -19.31 -10.74
N THR A 28 -0.10 -18.07 -10.64
CA THR A 28 -0.13 -17.06 -11.72
C THR A 28 0.99 -17.22 -12.75
N GLY A 29 1.92 -18.15 -12.55
CA GLY A 29 3.01 -18.45 -13.47
C GLY A 29 4.42 -18.33 -12.85
N PRO A 30 5.45 -18.42 -13.69
CA PRO A 30 6.82 -18.25 -13.24
C PRO A 30 7.15 -16.81 -12.88
N PRO A 31 8.13 -16.56 -11.96
CA PRO A 31 8.54 -15.21 -11.64
C PRO A 31 9.17 -14.51 -12.85
N ILE A 32 9.03 -13.18 -12.89
CA ILE A 32 9.68 -12.31 -13.88
C ILE A 32 10.87 -11.61 -13.18
N PRO A 33 12.06 -12.23 -13.21
CA PRO A 33 13.22 -11.72 -12.50
C PRO A 33 13.72 -10.40 -13.13
N ASN A 34 14.29 -9.54 -12.30
CA ASN A 34 14.90 -8.27 -12.72
C ASN A 34 13.96 -7.32 -13.47
N SER A 35 12.66 -7.43 -13.21
CA SER A 35 11.71 -6.45 -13.74
C SER A 35 12.03 -5.05 -13.23
N PRO A 36 12.06 -4.02 -14.09
CA PRO A 36 12.19 -2.64 -13.64
C PRO A 36 10.99 -2.20 -12.77
N ALA A 37 9.87 -2.92 -12.84
CA ALA A 37 8.67 -2.67 -12.04
C ALA A 37 8.59 -3.51 -10.75
N CYS A 38 9.66 -4.21 -10.38
CA CYS A 38 9.64 -5.10 -9.21
C CYS A 38 9.27 -4.35 -7.92
N LYS A 39 9.86 -3.19 -7.70
CA LYS A 39 9.65 -2.40 -6.49
C LYS A 39 8.24 -1.83 -6.41
N GLU A 40 7.72 -1.31 -7.52
CA GLU A 40 6.34 -0.84 -7.64
C GLU A 40 5.34 -1.98 -7.47
N SER A 41 5.66 -3.17 -7.98
CA SER A 41 4.83 -4.36 -7.82
C SER A 41 4.79 -4.85 -6.38
N GLN A 42 5.92 -4.82 -5.67
CA GLN A 42 5.97 -5.13 -4.23
C GLN A 42 5.16 -4.12 -3.42
N TYR A 43 5.26 -2.84 -3.75
CA TYR A 43 4.47 -1.79 -3.11
C TYR A 43 2.97 -2.02 -3.36
N CYS A 44 2.56 -2.26 -4.61
CA CYS A 44 1.18 -2.60 -4.92
C CYS A 44 0.69 -3.82 -4.15
N HIS A 45 1.51 -4.87 -4.06
CA HIS A 45 1.19 -6.10 -3.34
C HIS A 45 0.93 -5.81 -1.85
N ALA A 46 1.79 -5.00 -1.22
CA ALA A 46 1.58 -4.54 0.15
C ALA A 46 0.24 -3.79 0.31
N MET A 47 -0.09 -2.91 -0.63
CA MET A 47 -1.35 -2.16 -0.57
C MET A 47 -2.59 -3.04 -0.80
N VAL A 48 -2.52 -4.08 -1.64
CA VAL A 48 -3.58 -5.08 -1.78
C VAL A 48 -3.88 -5.70 -0.41
N HIS A 49 -2.86 -6.23 0.26
CA HIS A 49 -3.04 -6.85 1.56
C HIS A 49 -3.51 -5.88 2.65
N ARG A 50 -3.07 -4.61 2.61
CA ARG A 50 -3.62 -3.60 3.53
C ARG A 50 -5.11 -3.38 3.33
N LEU A 51 -5.61 -3.45 2.09
CA LEU A 51 -7.04 -3.34 1.77
C LEU A 51 -7.84 -4.59 2.14
N GLU A 52 -7.23 -5.77 2.13
CA GLU A 52 -7.84 -7.00 2.70
C GLU A 52 -8.12 -6.82 4.20
N GLY A 53 -7.30 -6.02 4.87
CA GLY A 53 -7.52 -5.61 6.26
C GLY A 53 -7.51 -6.76 7.26
N PRO A 54 -8.61 -6.96 8.02
CA PRO A 54 -8.68 -8.00 9.04
C PRO A 54 -8.92 -9.41 8.47
N ASN A 55 -9.10 -9.54 7.15
CA ASN A 55 -9.38 -10.84 6.54
C ASN A 55 -8.15 -11.75 6.59
N LEU A 56 -8.37 -13.01 6.82
CA LEU A 56 -7.34 -14.04 6.79
C LEU A 56 -7.10 -14.44 5.33
N GLY A 57 -5.88 -14.20 4.83
CA GLY A 57 -5.48 -14.61 3.49
C GLY A 57 -5.25 -16.12 3.37
N GLU A 58 -5.05 -16.59 2.15
CA GLU A 58 -4.87 -18.02 1.83
C GLU A 58 -3.69 -18.68 2.58
N LEU A 59 -2.65 -17.92 2.91
CA LEU A 59 -1.49 -18.42 3.67
C LEU A 59 -1.68 -18.35 5.19
N GLY A 60 -2.89 -18.03 5.67
CA GLY A 60 -3.17 -17.94 7.10
C GLY A 60 -2.60 -16.66 7.75
N MET A 61 -2.20 -15.66 6.97
CA MET A 61 -1.79 -14.35 7.48
C MET A 61 -2.94 -13.36 7.34
N TYR A 62 -3.14 -12.54 8.36
CA TYR A 62 -4.07 -11.41 8.24
C TYR A 62 -3.52 -10.38 7.25
N GLY A 63 -4.42 -9.69 6.52
CA GLY A 63 -4.04 -8.74 5.49
C GLY A 63 -3.08 -7.67 5.97
N TYR A 64 -3.29 -7.09 7.17
CA TYR A 64 -2.37 -6.09 7.74
C TYR A 64 -0.96 -6.63 8.01
N ASP A 65 -0.83 -7.85 8.52
CA ASP A 65 0.48 -8.45 8.82
C ASP A 65 1.20 -8.80 7.51
N ASN A 66 0.45 -9.28 6.52
CA ASN A 66 0.96 -9.55 5.18
C ASN A 66 1.36 -8.25 4.44
N ALA A 67 0.60 -7.16 4.62
CA ALA A 67 0.98 -5.86 4.09
C ALA A 67 2.35 -5.40 4.63
N CYS A 68 2.58 -5.50 5.95
CA CYS A 68 3.87 -5.16 6.56
C CYS A 68 5.00 -6.04 6.01
N PHE A 69 4.77 -7.34 5.82
CA PHE A 69 5.75 -8.22 5.17
C PHE A 69 6.15 -7.70 3.78
N TRP A 70 5.18 -7.32 2.95
CA TRP A 70 5.44 -6.83 1.60
C TRP A 70 6.04 -5.43 1.57
N PHE A 71 5.66 -4.53 2.50
CA PHE A 71 6.36 -3.24 2.68
C PHE A 71 7.82 -3.45 3.09
N GLY A 72 8.11 -4.43 3.94
CA GLY A 72 9.48 -4.83 4.26
C GLY A 72 10.26 -5.30 3.02
N LYS A 73 9.62 -6.01 2.07
CA LYS A 73 10.24 -6.39 0.78
C LYS A 73 10.45 -5.19 -0.13
N THR A 74 9.51 -4.26 -0.18
CA THR A 74 9.63 -3.01 -0.94
C THR A 74 10.83 -2.18 -0.46
N GLY A 75 11.07 -2.16 0.87
CA GLY A 75 12.06 -1.32 1.48
C GLY A 75 11.80 0.17 1.22
N TYR A 76 12.85 0.99 1.23
CA TYR A 76 12.68 2.41 0.90
C TYR A 76 12.19 2.60 -0.54
N HIS A 77 11.14 3.40 -0.71
CA HIS A 77 10.60 3.79 -2.01
C HIS A 77 10.70 5.31 -2.20
N HIS A 78 11.07 5.75 -3.40
CA HIS A 78 11.29 7.18 -3.70
C HIS A 78 10.03 8.05 -3.59
N LEU A 79 8.85 7.44 -3.59
CA LEU A 79 7.58 8.14 -3.33
C LEU A 79 7.36 8.47 -1.84
N PHE A 80 8.04 7.83 -0.91
CA PHE A 80 7.79 7.98 0.53
C PHE A 80 7.83 9.44 1.03
N PRO A 81 8.79 10.28 0.62
CA PRO A 81 8.79 11.68 1.03
C PRO A 81 7.54 12.45 0.55
N LYS A 82 7.06 12.12 -0.65
CA LYS A 82 5.86 12.74 -1.21
C LYS A 82 4.59 12.23 -0.52
N VAL A 83 4.55 10.93 -0.18
CA VAL A 83 3.44 10.35 0.59
C VAL A 83 3.35 11.00 1.97
N LEU A 84 4.46 11.11 2.70
CA LEU A 84 4.48 11.76 4.02
C LEU A 84 3.98 13.21 3.95
N LYS A 85 4.47 14.00 3.00
CA LYS A 85 4.03 15.38 2.80
C LYS A 85 2.51 15.45 2.58
N ARG A 86 1.97 14.65 1.67
CA ARG A 86 0.55 14.64 1.35
C ARG A 86 -0.31 14.11 2.50
N CYS A 87 0.17 13.11 3.21
CA CYS A 87 -0.45 12.59 4.42
C CYS A 87 -0.59 13.69 5.49
N THR A 88 0.45 14.51 5.67
CA THR A 88 0.43 15.66 6.59
C THR A 88 -0.61 16.71 6.15
N GLU A 89 -0.63 17.06 4.87
CA GLU A 89 -1.62 18.00 4.32
C GLU A 89 -3.08 17.50 4.50
N ILE A 90 -3.32 16.20 4.31
CA ILE A 90 -4.64 15.59 4.56
C ILE A 90 -5.02 15.71 6.04
N ALA A 91 -4.08 15.46 6.95
CA ALA A 91 -4.33 15.52 8.39
C ALA A 91 -4.79 16.91 8.87
N GLU A 92 -4.41 18.00 8.19
CA GLU A 92 -4.85 19.36 8.53
C GLU A 92 -6.38 19.55 8.43
N ASN A 93 -7.07 18.67 7.69
CA ASN A 93 -8.54 18.70 7.55
C ASN A 93 -9.28 17.96 8.66
N TYR A 94 -8.56 17.35 9.61
CA TYR A 94 -9.13 16.56 10.71
C TYR A 94 -8.83 17.20 12.06
N GLU A 95 -9.81 17.21 12.96
CA GLU A 95 -9.65 17.73 14.32
C GLU A 95 -8.50 17.01 15.06
N ASP A 96 -8.48 15.68 14.94
CA ASP A 96 -7.46 14.83 15.54
C ASP A 96 -6.24 14.55 14.64
N GLY A 97 -6.07 15.31 13.56
CA GLY A 97 -5.03 15.06 12.56
C GLY A 97 -3.61 15.03 13.13
N LYS A 98 -3.30 15.91 14.12
CA LYS A 98 -2.00 15.88 14.82
C LYS A 98 -1.81 14.58 15.60
N THR A 99 -2.87 14.05 16.19
CA THR A 99 -2.86 12.77 16.89
C THR A 99 -2.62 11.64 15.91
N TYR A 100 -3.29 11.65 14.75
CA TYR A 100 -3.08 10.64 13.70
C TYR A 100 -1.64 10.62 13.21
N LEU A 101 -1.05 11.80 12.94
CA LEU A 101 0.35 11.93 12.54
C LEU A 101 1.33 11.48 13.63
N SER A 102 0.95 11.52 14.90
CA SER A 102 1.83 11.06 15.99
C SER A 102 2.07 9.54 16.00
N TYR A 103 1.20 8.78 15.32
CA TYR A 103 1.37 7.33 15.13
C TYR A 103 2.24 6.99 13.93
N ILE A 104 2.54 7.95 13.07
CA ILE A 104 3.37 7.80 11.89
C ILE A 104 4.69 8.53 12.13
N SER A 105 5.80 7.98 11.69
CA SER A 105 7.11 8.63 11.83
C SER A 105 7.11 10.04 11.23
N LYS A 106 7.63 11.02 11.97
CA LYS A 106 7.71 12.42 11.52
C LYS A 106 8.86 12.68 10.54
N GLU A 107 9.84 11.82 10.51
CA GLU A 107 11.07 12.01 9.73
C GLU A 107 10.99 11.36 8.36
N ALA A 108 10.29 10.23 8.27
CA ALA A 108 10.13 9.47 7.02
C ALA A 108 8.78 8.76 7.03
N TRP A 109 8.19 8.56 5.83
CA TRP A 109 7.02 7.72 5.69
C TRP A 109 7.35 6.30 6.10
N ASN A 110 6.63 5.79 7.08
CA ASN A 110 6.68 4.40 7.51
C ASN A 110 5.35 3.73 7.15
N PRO A 111 5.30 2.91 6.10
CA PRO A 111 4.06 2.25 5.68
C PRO A 111 3.54 1.23 6.70
N ASP A 112 4.41 0.66 7.54
CA ASP A 112 3.99 -0.28 8.59
C ASP A 112 3.23 0.46 9.70
N ASP A 113 3.74 1.61 10.16
CA ASP A 113 3.06 2.45 11.15
C ASP A 113 1.68 2.89 10.62
N PHE A 114 1.61 3.29 9.36
CA PHE A 114 0.33 3.66 8.74
C PHE A 114 -0.61 2.45 8.60
N THR A 115 -0.10 1.27 8.27
CA THR A 115 -0.89 0.03 8.23
C THR A 115 -1.45 -0.31 9.61
N MET A 116 -0.66 -0.14 10.67
CA MET A 116 -1.14 -0.33 12.04
C MET A 116 -2.17 0.72 12.45
N LEU A 117 -2.07 1.95 11.95
CA LEU A 117 -3.09 2.98 12.16
C LEU A 117 -4.42 2.59 11.50
N CYS A 118 -4.40 2.04 10.27
CA CYS A 118 -5.60 1.48 9.61
C CYS A 118 -6.22 0.34 10.44
N LYS A 119 -5.39 -0.59 10.93
CA LYS A 119 -5.82 -1.68 11.82
C LYS A 119 -6.50 -1.14 13.09
N LYS A 120 -5.95 -0.10 13.70
CA LYS A 120 -6.50 0.56 14.89
C LYS A 120 -7.85 1.20 14.61
N ALA A 121 -8.01 1.87 13.46
CA ALA A 121 -9.28 2.49 13.08
C ALA A 121 -10.43 1.47 13.04
N ILE A 122 -10.19 0.32 12.44
CA ILE A 122 -11.17 -0.78 12.35
C ILE A 122 -11.42 -1.40 13.73
N ALA A 123 -10.37 -1.73 14.48
CA ALA A 123 -10.49 -2.38 15.79
C ALA A 123 -11.29 -1.55 16.79
N ASN A 124 -11.16 -0.23 16.74
CA ASN A 124 -11.84 0.71 17.62
C ASN A 124 -13.18 1.22 17.06
N ASN A 125 -13.57 0.81 15.87
CA ASN A 125 -14.73 1.34 15.14
C ASN A 125 -14.69 2.89 15.03
N ASP A 126 -13.49 3.44 14.85
CA ASP A 126 -13.24 4.89 14.76
C ASP A 126 -13.47 5.36 13.32
N LYS A 127 -14.65 5.92 13.08
CA LYS A 127 -15.09 6.34 11.73
C LYS A 127 -14.29 7.51 11.17
N GLU A 128 -13.89 8.47 12.00
CA GLU A 128 -13.11 9.63 11.54
C GLU A 128 -11.67 9.23 11.22
N LEU A 129 -11.04 8.43 12.07
CA LEU A 129 -9.73 7.86 11.77
C LEU A 129 -9.78 6.98 10.51
N TRP A 130 -10.83 6.18 10.34
CA TRP A 130 -11.00 5.35 9.14
C TRP A 130 -11.14 6.22 7.88
N LYS A 131 -11.88 7.31 7.95
CA LYS A 131 -12.01 8.26 6.84
C LYS A 131 -10.66 8.86 6.46
N TYR A 132 -9.87 9.30 7.45
CA TYR A 132 -8.50 9.76 7.24
C TYR A 132 -7.63 8.68 6.56
N CYS A 133 -7.63 7.45 7.08
CA CYS A 133 -6.88 6.34 6.51
C CYS A 133 -7.26 6.06 5.05
N ASN A 134 -8.55 6.14 4.72
CA ASN A 134 -9.02 5.97 3.34
C ASN A 134 -8.53 7.09 2.41
N GLU A 135 -8.58 8.35 2.85
CA GLU A 135 -8.07 9.47 2.05
C GLU A 135 -6.57 9.35 1.79
N VAL A 136 -5.79 8.98 2.80
CA VAL A 136 -4.35 8.73 2.66
C VAL A 136 -4.09 7.55 1.73
N THR A 137 -4.82 6.45 1.88
CA THR A 137 -4.69 5.27 1.01
C THR A 137 -5.00 5.63 -0.46
N ASN A 138 -6.07 6.36 -0.71
CA ASN A 138 -6.42 6.81 -2.06
C ASN A 138 -5.35 7.73 -2.67
N MET A 139 -4.81 8.64 -1.89
CA MET A 139 -3.72 9.52 -2.31
C MET A 139 -2.47 8.71 -2.66
N GLU A 140 -2.10 7.73 -1.83
CA GLU A 140 -0.96 6.84 -2.03
C GLU A 140 -1.10 6.05 -3.34
N TRP A 141 -2.32 5.52 -3.61
CA TRP A 141 -2.67 4.88 -4.87
C TRP A 141 -2.44 5.76 -6.09
N HIS A 142 -2.92 7.00 -6.04
CA HIS A 142 -2.75 7.94 -7.14
C HIS A 142 -1.27 8.22 -7.42
N LEU A 143 -0.46 8.36 -6.39
CA LEU A 143 0.97 8.57 -6.55
C LEU A 143 1.66 7.36 -7.20
N LEU A 144 1.35 6.16 -6.74
CA LEU A 144 1.91 4.94 -7.29
C LEU A 144 1.45 4.70 -8.74
N PHE A 145 0.18 4.98 -9.04
CA PHE A 145 -0.34 4.91 -10.41
C PHE A 145 0.40 5.85 -11.37
N GLN A 146 0.62 7.10 -10.94
CA GLN A 146 1.37 8.06 -11.74
C GLN A 146 2.80 7.58 -12.01
N GLU A 147 3.42 6.95 -11.03
CA GLU A 147 4.78 6.41 -11.16
C GLU A 147 4.82 5.22 -12.12
N CYS A 148 3.93 4.27 -12.00
CA CYS A 148 3.82 3.15 -12.93
C CYS A 148 3.61 3.62 -14.39
N ASN A 149 2.80 4.65 -14.60
CA ASN A 149 2.60 5.23 -15.94
C ASN A 149 3.87 5.85 -16.51
N LYS A 150 4.70 6.51 -15.69
CA LYS A 150 5.99 7.06 -16.16
C LYS A 150 6.94 5.96 -16.61
N ILE A 151 7.06 4.90 -15.80
CA ILE A 151 7.90 3.74 -16.13
C ILE A 151 7.45 3.12 -17.45
N THR A 152 6.14 2.89 -17.62
CA THR A 152 5.59 2.30 -18.84
C THR A 152 5.88 3.16 -20.08
N ASN A 153 5.81 4.49 -19.94
CA ASN A 153 6.08 5.41 -21.05
C ASN A 153 7.58 5.58 -21.36
N SER A 154 8.46 5.29 -20.40
CA SER A 154 9.92 5.38 -20.59
C SER A 154 10.51 4.13 -21.28
N VAL A 155 9.78 3.04 -21.33
CA VAL A 155 10.21 1.76 -21.96
C VAL A 155 9.73 1.63 -23.42
N ARG A 156 8.91 2.57 -23.90
CA ARG A 156 8.49 2.69 -25.32
C ARG A 156 9.44 3.58 -26.10
#